data_39f6957c947b86d2260a986657cc779e
#
_entry.id   39f6957c947b86d2260a986657cc779e
#
_cell.length_a   1.000
_cell.length_b   1.000
_cell.length_c   1.000
_cell.angle_alpha   90.00
_cell.angle_beta   90.00
_cell.angle_gamma   90.00
#
_symmetry.space_group_name_H-M   'P 1'
#
loop_
_entity.id
_entity.type
_entity.pdbx_description
1 polymer ?
#
loop_
_entity_poly.entity_id
_entity_poly.type
_entity_poly.pdbx_seq_one_letter_code
_entity_poly.pdbx_strand_id
1 'polypeptide(L)'
;MSLAGYVSLYLGIHPASDPPPQLWKIVDRLDGVESRGIERVLPNERNHTQHLSDCMWMWLAANTTTSTFSLGTLGAAVFGLEFKPAVLTIIFFNLLSTIPVAYFSTFGPKLGLRQLTLSRFSFSLYFPNCFPIILNSIACVGWSTINCITGALTLRAVSEGNQARIPSAAAIVIIALLTLVPSFIGYRYVHAYERYSWIPMAIIFFIVLGLSARYFDSGSWGDAPSNVTAASVLGFASAIVGFGLGWSSLAADYTVNFPEE
;
A
#
# COMPACT_ATOMS: atom_id res chain seq x y z
N MET A 1 15.79 -17.14 28.00
CA MET A 1 16.06 -16.00 27.13
C MET A 1 14.85 -15.87 26.23
N SER A 2 14.19 -14.72 26.22
CA SER A 2 12.98 -14.54 25.39
C SER A 2 13.36 -14.56 23.91
N LEU A 3 12.44 -14.95 23.03
CA LEU A 3 12.62 -14.90 21.59
C LEU A 3 13.15 -13.54 21.13
N ALA A 4 12.70 -12.48 21.78
CA ALA A 4 13.12 -11.11 21.59
C ALA A 4 14.61 -10.85 21.92
N GLY A 5 15.14 -11.47 22.98
CA GLY A 5 16.56 -11.39 23.34
C GLY A 5 17.46 -12.13 22.35
N TYR A 6 16.99 -13.27 21.83
CA TYR A 6 17.69 -14.00 20.78
C TYR A 6 17.77 -13.21 19.47
N VAL A 7 16.67 -12.58 19.10
CA VAL A 7 16.54 -11.71 17.91
C VAL A 7 17.49 -10.51 17.99
N SER A 8 17.54 -9.84 19.14
CA SER A 8 18.43 -8.69 19.36
C SER A 8 19.91 -9.09 19.24
N LEU A 9 20.29 -10.23 19.80
CA LEU A 9 21.67 -10.72 19.75
C LEU A 9 22.08 -11.14 18.32
N TYR A 10 21.17 -11.81 17.60
CA TYR A 10 21.45 -12.34 16.26
C TYR A 10 21.50 -11.24 15.19
N LEU A 11 20.71 -10.18 15.36
CA LEU A 11 20.67 -9.06 14.41
C LEU A 11 21.72 -7.98 14.70
N GLY A 12 22.50 -8.10 15.80
CA GLY A 12 23.42 -7.03 16.19
C GLY A 12 22.71 -5.70 16.50
N ILE A 13 21.41 -5.74 16.74
CA ILE A 13 20.61 -4.57 17.13
C ILE A 13 20.79 -4.41 18.65
N HIS A 14 21.84 -3.74 19.04
CA HIS A 14 21.97 -3.28 20.42
C HIS A 14 20.94 -2.18 20.68
N PRO A 15 20.31 -2.14 21.87
CA PRO A 15 19.60 -0.93 22.26
C PRO A 15 20.58 0.23 22.13
N ALA A 16 20.13 1.30 21.49
CA ALA A 16 20.98 2.47 21.19
C ALA A 16 21.64 2.96 22.48
N SER A 17 22.88 2.57 22.71
CA SER A 17 23.71 3.03 23.82
C SER A 17 24.41 4.34 23.51
N ASP A 18 24.48 4.71 22.23
CA ASP A 18 25.13 5.95 21.80
C ASP A 18 24.09 7.05 21.56
N PRO A 19 24.35 8.27 22.07
CA PRO A 19 23.48 9.40 21.81
C PRO A 19 23.39 9.64 20.29
N PRO A 20 22.19 9.85 19.74
CA PRO A 20 22.01 10.06 18.32
C PRO A 20 22.84 11.25 17.84
N PRO A 21 23.39 11.20 16.60
CA PRO A 21 24.10 12.33 16.00
C PRO A 21 23.30 13.62 16.12
N GLN A 22 23.96 14.77 16.23
CA GLN A 22 23.27 16.06 16.45
C GLN A 22 22.19 16.37 15.42
N LEU A 23 22.35 15.90 14.19
CA LEU A 23 21.36 15.99 13.12
C LEU A 23 20.01 15.32 13.50
N TRP A 24 20.05 14.16 14.16
CA TRP A 24 18.85 13.47 14.62
C TRP A 24 18.10 14.23 15.71
N LYS A 25 18.81 14.93 16.58
CA LYS A 25 18.21 15.82 17.59
C LYS A 25 17.43 16.98 16.98
N ILE A 26 17.80 17.41 15.79
CA ILE A 26 17.09 18.46 15.04
C ILE A 26 15.82 17.83 14.41
N VAL A 27 15.94 16.63 13.85
CA VAL A 27 14.81 15.90 13.25
C VAL A 27 13.78 15.50 14.30
N ASP A 28 14.21 15.03 15.48
CA ASP A 28 13.34 14.72 16.62
C ASP A 28 12.57 15.92 17.18
N ARG A 29 13.06 17.15 16.93
CA ARG A 29 12.35 18.39 17.29
C ARG A 29 11.25 18.77 16.31
N LEU A 30 11.25 18.16 15.12
CA LEU A 30 10.16 18.29 14.17
C LEU A 30 9.07 17.31 14.59
N ASP A 31 8.11 17.79 15.36
CA ASP A 31 6.96 17.01 15.84
C ASP A 31 6.32 16.22 14.69
N GLY A 32 6.41 14.90 14.75
CA GLY A 32 5.76 14.00 13.80
C GLY A 32 6.68 13.33 12.76
N VAL A 33 7.97 13.65 12.71
CA VAL A 33 8.92 12.92 11.83
C VAL A 33 9.41 11.68 12.56
N GLU A 34 9.16 10.51 12.00
CA GLU A 34 9.63 9.25 12.56
C GLU A 34 11.13 9.09 12.29
N SER A 35 11.93 9.19 13.35
CA SER A 35 13.40 9.10 13.28
C SER A 35 13.92 7.65 13.34
N ARG A 36 13.07 6.68 13.72
CA ARG A 36 13.46 5.27 13.88
C ARG A 36 13.35 4.51 12.57
N GLY A 37 14.47 3.98 12.08
CA GLY A 37 14.53 3.17 10.86
C GLY A 37 14.60 1.67 11.15
N ILE A 38 15.76 1.18 11.59
CA ILE A 38 16.06 -0.24 11.81
C ILE A 38 15.96 -0.67 13.27
N GLU A 39 15.79 0.28 14.18
CA GLU A 39 15.73 0.04 15.61
C GLU A 39 14.44 -0.66 16.01
N ARG A 40 14.54 -1.53 17.01
CA ARG A 40 13.39 -2.22 17.55
C ARG A 40 12.54 -1.29 18.41
N VAL A 41 11.25 -1.27 18.18
CA VAL A 41 10.27 -0.59 19.04
C VAL A 41 10.01 -1.47 20.27
N LEU A 42 10.39 -0.97 21.44
CA LEU A 42 10.20 -1.68 22.70
C LEU A 42 8.73 -1.65 23.13
N PRO A 43 8.23 -2.65 23.88
CA PRO A 43 6.83 -2.72 24.31
C PRO A 43 6.34 -1.47 25.04
N ASN A 44 7.21 -0.86 25.86
CA ASN A 44 6.93 0.36 26.62
C ASN A 44 6.91 1.66 25.77
N GLU A 45 7.39 1.59 24.55
CA GLU A 45 7.45 2.72 23.61
C GLU A 45 6.33 2.67 22.57
N ARG A 46 5.56 1.58 22.56
CA ARG A 46 4.46 1.38 21.61
C ARG A 46 3.25 2.23 21.97
N ASN A 47 2.48 2.57 20.96
CA ASN A 47 1.27 3.35 21.16
C ASN A 47 0.10 2.44 21.57
N HIS A 48 -0.14 2.33 22.88
CA HIS A 48 -1.24 1.53 23.43
C HIS A 48 -2.65 2.08 23.11
N THR A 49 -2.75 3.23 22.45
CA THR A 49 -4.04 3.81 22.04
C THR A 49 -4.42 3.42 20.59
N GLN A 50 -3.56 2.71 19.86
CA GLN A 50 -3.90 2.21 18.53
C GLN A 50 -4.81 0.99 18.63
N HIS A 51 -5.91 1.05 17.89
CA HIS A 51 -6.89 -0.04 17.80
C HIS A 51 -6.78 -0.75 16.44
N LEU A 52 -7.25 -1.99 16.37
CA LEU A 52 -7.36 -2.75 15.11
C LEU A 52 -8.16 -2.01 14.04
N SER A 53 -9.12 -1.17 14.46
CA SER A 53 -9.88 -0.31 13.56
C SER A 53 -8.99 0.69 12.81
N ASP A 54 -7.92 1.17 13.40
CA ASP A 54 -7.01 2.12 12.73
C ASP A 54 -6.27 1.45 11.58
N CYS A 55 -5.88 0.18 11.76
CA CYS A 55 -5.34 -0.65 10.69
C CYS A 55 -6.36 -0.85 9.56
N MET A 56 -7.63 -1.12 9.91
CA MET A 56 -8.71 -1.27 8.91
C MET A 56 -8.90 0.01 8.09
N TRP A 57 -8.94 1.18 8.74
CA TRP A 57 -9.11 2.46 8.04
C TRP A 57 -7.94 2.76 7.11
N MET A 58 -6.72 2.50 7.55
CA MET A 58 -5.52 2.64 6.73
C MET A 58 -5.58 1.75 5.49
N TRP A 59 -5.88 0.46 5.64
CA TRP A 59 -5.99 -0.47 4.50
C TRP A 59 -7.12 -0.07 3.55
N LEU A 60 -8.23 0.42 4.09
CA LEU A 60 -9.34 0.91 3.28
C LEU A 60 -8.92 2.14 2.46
N ALA A 61 -8.25 3.11 3.09
CA ALA A 61 -7.76 4.31 2.42
C ALA A 61 -6.71 3.99 1.35
N ALA A 62 -5.73 3.15 1.67
CA ALA A 62 -4.65 2.77 0.75
C ALA A 62 -5.16 2.03 -0.50
N ASN A 63 -6.28 1.31 -0.39
CA ASN A 63 -6.84 0.52 -1.49
C ASN A 63 -8.05 1.16 -2.17
N THR A 64 -8.65 2.20 -1.60
CA THR A 64 -9.77 2.94 -2.23
C THR A 64 -9.22 4.11 -3.04
N THR A 65 -8.55 3.80 -4.14
CA THR A 65 -7.85 4.78 -5.00
C THR A 65 -8.23 4.62 -6.46
N THR A 66 -7.99 5.68 -7.25
CA THR A 66 -8.18 5.65 -8.72
C THR A 66 -7.32 4.59 -9.39
N SER A 67 -6.11 4.35 -8.87
CA SER A 67 -5.19 3.32 -9.39
C SER A 67 -5.75 1.91 -9.21
N THR A 68 -6.35 1.63 -8.04
CA THR A 68 -6.98 0.34 -7.77
C THR A 68 -8.21 0.13 -8.65
N PHE A 69 -8.99 1.19 -8.87
CA PHE A 69 -10.11 1.15 -9.82
C PHE A 69 -9.62 0.85 -11.24
N SER A 70 -8.56 1.52 -11.69
CA SER A 70 -7.95 1.29 -13.01
C SER A 70 -7.42 -0.14 -13.15
N LEU A 71 -6.84 -0.72 -12.09
CA LEU A 71 -6.41 -2.12 -12.09
C LEU A 71 -7.59 -3.07 -12.34
N GLY A 72 -8.76 -2.80 -11.73
CA GLY A 72 -9.96 -3.60 -11.96
C GLY A 72 -10.44 -3.56 -13.41
N THR A 73 -10.31 -2.41 -14.11
CA THR A 73 -10.73 -2.28 -15.50
C THR A 73 -9.85 -3.07 -16.49
N LEU A 74 -8.63 -3.47 -16.11
CA LEU A 74 -7.74 -4.26 -16.96
C LEU A 74 -8.36 -5.61 -17.33
N GLY A 75 -9.19 -6.19 -16.47
CA GLY A 75 -9.88 -7.45 -16.76
C GLY A 75 -10.61 -7.43 -18.09
N ALA A 76 -11.39 -6.38 -18.34
CA ALA A 76 -12.10 -6.21 -19.60
C ALA A 76 -11.22 -5.59 -20.69
N ALA A 77 -10.48 -4.52 -20.36
CA ALA A 77 -9.79 -3.70 -21.36
C ALA A 77 -8.55 -4.38 -21.98
N VAL A 78 -7.84 -5.20 -21.22
CA VAL A 78 -6.57 -5.82 -21.64
C VAL A 78 -6.72 -7.33 -21.81
N PHE A 79 -7.40 -7.98 -20.86
CA PHE A 79 -7.51 -9.44 -20.85
C PHE A 79 -8.79 -9.97 -21.51
N GLY A 80 -9.67 -9.07 -21.97
CA GLY A 80 -10.91 -9.45 -22.68
C GLY A 80 -11.89 -10.28 -21.85
N LEU A 81 -11.82 -10.14 -20.53
CA LEU A 81 -12.71 -10.85 -19.62
C LEU A 81 -14.06 -10.14 -19.55
N GLU A 82 -15.12 -10.92 -19.60
CA GLU A 82 -16.46 -10.42 -19.30
C GLU A 82 -16.62 -10.14 -17.80
N PHE A 83 -17.73 -9.50 -17.43
CA PHE A 83 -17.98 -9.01 -16.08
C PHE A 83 -17.86 -10.12 -15.01
N LYS A 84 -18.56 -11.24 -15.18
CA LYS A 84 -18.58 -12.33 -14.20
C LYS A 84 -17.19 -12.96 -13.95
N PRO A 85 -16.44 -13.42 -14.96
CA PRO A 85 -15.09 -13.95 -14.74
C PRO A 85 -14.12 -12.91 -14.22
N ALA A 86 -14.24 -11.64 -14.60
CA ALA A 86 -13.41 -10.57 -14.06
C ALA A 86 -13.66 -10.37 -12.56
N VAL A 87 -14.93 -10.27 -12.13
CA VAL A 87 -15.31 -10.10 -10.71
C VAL A 87 -14.86 -11.30 -9.87
N LEU A 88 -15.09 -12.52 -10.35
CA LEU A 88 -14.66 -13.73 -9.61
C LEU A 88 -13.14 -13.80 -9.47
N THR A 89 -12.41 -13.44 -10.52
CA THR A 89 -10.94 -13.36 -10.49
C THR A 89 -10.47 -12.32 -9.47
N ILE A 90 -11.06 -11.12 -9.47
CA ILE A 90 -10.73 -10.08 -8.49
C ILE A 90 -10.95 -10.57 -7.07
N ILE A 91 -12.13 -11.11 -6.77
CA ILE A 91 -12.47 -11.54 -5.41
C ILE A 91 -11.54 -12.66 -4.95
N PHE A 92 -11.41 -13.73 -5.73
CA PHE A 92 -10.64 -14.90 -5.36
C PHE A 92 -9.15 -14.56 -5.16
N PHE A 93 -8.54 -13.87 -6.12
CA PHE A 93 -7.12 -13.60 -6.07
C PHE A 93 -6.74 -12.47 -5.11
N ASN A 94 -7.63 -11.51 -4.81
CA ASN A 94 -7.41 -10.59 -3.70
C ASN A 94 -7.43 -11.31 -2.35
N LEU A 95 -8.42 -12.18 -2.11
CA LEU A 95 -8.46 -12.98 -0.88
C LEU A 95 -7.19 -13.82 -0.72
N LEU A 96 -6.76 -14.47 -1.80
CA LEU A 96 -5.54 -15.28 -1.78
C LEU A 96 -4.29 -14.44 -1.47
N SER A 97 -4.15 -13.27 -2.09
CA SER A 97 -3.00 -12.39 -1.89
C SER A 97 -2.97 -11.71 -0.51
N THR A 98 -4.12 -11.58 0.14
CA THR A 98 -4.21 -10.99 1.49
C THR A 98 -3.64 -11.92 2.57
N ILE A 99 -3.62 -13.25 2.35
CA ILE A 99 -3.14 -14.23 3.33
C ILE A 99 -1.68 -13.96 3.75
N PRO A 100 -0.70 -13.85 2.84
CA PRO A 100 0.67 -13.55 3.24
C PRO A 100 0.82 -12.15 3.84
N VAL A 101 0.07 -11.16 3.38
CA VAL A 101 0.08 -9.81 3.97
C VAL A 101 -0.37 -9.84 5.44
N ALA A 102 -1.49 -10.52 5.71
CA ALA A 102 -1.99 -10.70 7.07
C ALA A 102 -0.99 -11.45 7.95
N TYR A 103 -0.36 -12.50 7.43
CA TYR A 103 0.67 -13.25 8.14
C TYR A 103 1.86 -12.38 8.52
N PHE A 104 2.43 -11.63 7.57
CA PHE A 104 3.58 -10.76 7.84
C PHE A 104 3.22 -9.58 8.77
N SER A 105 2.00 -9.07 8.72
CA SER A 105 1.52 -8.03 9.65
C SER A 105 1.60 -8.46 11.11
N THR A 106 1.48 -9.76 11.41
CA THR A 106 1.58 -10.26 12.80
C THR A 106 2.97 -10.15 13.41
N PHE A 107 4.00 -10.00 12.59
CA PHE A 107 5.38 -9.87 13.08
C PHE A 107 5.69 -8.48 13.64
N GLY A 108 5.02 -7.43 13.16
CA GLY A 108 5.18 -6.07 13.69
C GLY A 108 4.99 -6.01 15.21
N PRO A 109 3.80 -6.34 15.74
CA PRO A 109 3.54 -6.35 17.17
C PRO A 109 4.41 -7.33 17.95
N LYS A 110 4.62 -8.55 17.43
CA LYS A 110 5.39 -9.59 18.11
C LYS A 110 6.87 -9.26 18.28
N LEU A 111 7.48 -8.68 17.27
CA LEU A 111 8.92 -8.46 17.24
C LEU A 111 9.33 -6.99 17.39
N GLY A 112 8.42 -6.05 17.15
CA GLY A 112 8.71 -4.62 17.17
C GLY A 112 9.68 -4.19 16.07
N LEU A 113 9.71 -4.92 14.95
CA LEU A 113 10.63 -4.68 13.85
C LEU A 113 9.87 -4.43 12.55
N ARG A 114 10.42 -3.56 11.71
CA ARG A 114 9.90 -3.28 10.37
C ARG A 114 10.16 -4.43 9.41
N GLN A 115 9.33 -4.57 8.38
CA GLN A 115 9.36 -5.71 7.45
C GLN A 115 10.72 -5.91 6.78
N LEU A 116 11.37 -4.85 6.30
CA LEU A 116 12.69 -4.97 5.68
C LEU A 116 13.80 -5.29 6.68
N THR A 117 13.62 -4.96 7.96
CA THR A 117 14.53 -5.41 9.03
C THR A 117 14.32 -6.90 9.33
N LEU A 118 13.06 -7.37 9.30
CA LEU A 118 12.72 -8.78 9.45
C LEU A 118 13.27 -9.65 8.30
N SER A 119 13.40 -9.09 7.11
CA SER A 119 13.96 -9.84 5.97
C SER A 119 15.39 -10.34 6.22
N ARG A 120 16.13 -9.73 7.15
CA ARG A 120 17.48 -10.16 7.57
C ARG A 120 17.50 -11.58 8.12
N PHE A 121 16.41 -12.06 8.69
CA PHE A 121 16.32 -13.45 9.18
C PHE A 121 16.36 -14.47 8.05
N SER A 122 15.79 -14.13 6.90
CA SER A 122 15.73 -15.01 5.73
C SER A 122 16.90 -14.79 4.76
N PHE A 123 17.34 -13.54 4.60
CA PHE A 123 18.33 -13.13 3.61
C PHE A 123 19.72 -12.84 4.19
N SER A 124 19.94 -13.01 5.51
CA SER A 124 21.18 -12.66 6.20
C SER A 124 21.35 -11.16 6.47
N LEU A 125 22.32 -10.86 7.36
CA LEU A 125 22.69 -9.47 7.73
C LEU A 125 23.51 -8.76 6.64
N TYR A 126 24.05 -9.53 5.69
CA TYR A 126 25.01 -9.04 4.70
C TYR A 126 24.37 -8.81 3.32
N PHE A 127 25.18 -8.86 2.28
CA PHE A 127 24.83 -8.59 0.90
C PHE A 127 23.48 -9.20 0.41
N PRO A 128 23.11 -10.46 0.73
CA PRO A 128 21.83 -11.00 0.26
C PRO A 128 20.60 -10.19 0.67
N ASN A 129 20.65 -9.45 1.81
CA ASN A 129 19.54 -8.60 2.22
C ASN A 129 19.34 -7.34 1.33
N CYS A 130 20.31 -7.04 0.47
CA CYS A 130 20.13 -5.96 -0.51
C CYS A 130 19.03 -6.29 -1.53
N PHE A 131 18.79 -7.55 -1.85
CA PHE A 131 17.77 -7.95 -2.84
C PHE A 131 16.35 -7.52 -2.44
N PRO A 132 15.81 -7.87 -1.27
CA PRO A 132 14.48 -7.40 -0.88
C PRO A 132 14.40 -5.88 -0.76
N ILE A 133 15.46 -5.21 -0.32
CA ILE A 133 15.50 -3.74 -0.21
C ILE A 133 15.43 -3.10 -1.60
N ILE A 134 16.24 -3.55 -2.55
CA ILE A 134 16.25 -3.02 -3.92
C ILE A 134 14.91 -3.27 -4.61
N LEU A 135 14.38 -4.50 -4.51
CA LEU A 135 13.08 -4.84 -5.12
C LEU A 135 11.95 -4.00 -4.54
N ASN A 136 11.91 -3.81 -3.21
CA ASN A 136 10.92 -2.95 -2.58
C ASN A 136 11.06 -1.49 -3.02
N SER A 137 12.29 -0.99 -3.13
CA SER A 137 12.54 0.39 -3.59
C SER A 137 12.04 0.59 -5.03
N ILE A 138 12.33 -0.37 -5.92
CA ILE A 138 11.83 -0.36 -7.30
C ILE A 138 10.29 -0.40 -7.33
N ALA A 139 9.68 -1.25 -6.50
CA ALA A 139 8.23 -1.35 -6.39
C ALA A 139 7.62 -0.02 -5.90
N CYS A 140 8.18 0.62 -4.88
CA CYS A 140 7.73 1.92 -4.38
C CYS A 140 7.81 3.02 -5.46
N VAL A 141 8.92 3.09 -6.21
CA VAL A 141 9.07 4.02 -7.33
C VAL A 141 8.04 3.72 -8.43
N GLY A 142 7.85 2.44 -8.76
CA GLY A 142 6.87 2.02 -9.76
C GLY A 142 5.45 2.42 -9.39
N TRP A 143 5.02 2.13 -8.18
CA TRP A 143 3.68 2.52 -7.68
C TRP A 143 3.49 4.02 -7.58
N SER A 144 4.51 4.76 -7.12
CA SER A 144 4.48 6.23 -7.11
C SER A 144 4.30 6.80 -8.52
N THR A 145 4.99 6.23 -9.50
CA THR A 145 4.87 6.62 -10.91
C THR A 145 3.44 6.35 -11.43
N ILE A 146 2.88 5.17 -11.18
CA ILE A 146 1.51 4.84 -11.58
C ILE A 146 0.51 5.80 -10.95
N ASN A 147 0.64 6.09 -9.67
CA ASN A 147 -0.25 7.01 -8.96
C ASN A 147 -0.14 8.45 -9.51
N CYS A 148 1.06 8.92 -9.80
CA CYS A 148 1.27 10.24 -10.41
C CYS A 148 0.65 10.32 -11.81
N ILE A 149 0.83 9.30 -12.64
CA ILE A 149 0.24 9.25 -14.00
C ILE A 149 -1.28 9.23 -13.90
N THR A 150 -1.85 8.37 -13.06
CA THR A 150 -3.31 8.25 -12.89
C THR A 150 -3.92 9.55 -12.37
N GLY A 151 -3.28 10.18 -11.38
CA GLY A 151 -3.68 11.49 -10.87
C GLY A 151 -3.59 12.59 -11.93
N ALA A 152 -2.54 12.59 -12.73
CA ALA A 152 -2.37 13.55 -13.82
C ALA A 152 -3.43 13.37 -14.92
N LEU A 153 -3.78 12.14 -15.27
CA LEU A 153 -4.87 11.86 -16.21
C LEU A 153 -6.21 12.37 -15.70
N THR A 154 -6.49 12.16 -14.41
CA THR A 154 -7.69 12.68 -13.74
C THR A 154 -7.72 14.22 -13.76
N LEU A 155 -6.60 14.87 -13.41
CA LEU A 155 -6.49 16.33 -13.44
C LEU A 155 -6.71 16.88 -14.86
N ARG A 156 -6.16 16.23 -15.87
CA ARG A 156 -6.39 16.60 -17.27
C ARG A 156 -7.84 16.45 -17.69
N ALA A 157 -8.48 15.33 -17.35
CA ALA A 157 -9.89 15.12 -17.69
C ALA A 157 -10.79 16.24 -17.11
N VAL A 158 -10.52 16.66 -15.87
CA VAL A 158 -11.22 17.80 -15.23
C VAL A 158 -10.92 19.12 -15.95
N SER A 159 -9.67 19.34 -16.34
CA SER A 159 -9.27 20.59 -17.04
C SER A 159 -9.86 20.70 -18.43
N GLU A 160 -9.92 19.60 -19.16
CA GLU A 160 -10.52 19.55 -20.50
C GLU A 160 -12.03 19.83 -20.46
N GLY A 161 -12.73 19.36 -19.43
CA GLY A 161 -14.13 19.68 -19.19
C GLY A 161 -14.38 21.18 -18.95
N ASN A 162 -13.38 21.91 -18.45
CA ASN A 162 -13.43 23.36 -18.22
C ASN A 162 -12.74 24.20 -19.31
N GLN A 163 -12.46 23.63 -20.50
CA GLN A 163 -11.78 24.27 -21.63
C GLN A 163 -10.33 24.72 -21.34
N ALA A 164 -9.77 24.36 -20.20
CA ALA A 164 -8.38 24.63 -19.84
C ALA A 164 -7.52 23.39 -20.14
N ARG A 165 -6.68 23.46 -21.17
CA ARG A 165 -5.82 22.32 -21.54
C ARG A 165 -4.52 22.35 -20.76
N ILE A 166 -4.41 21.50 -19.71
CA ILE A 166 -3.16 21.30 -19.00
C ILE A 166 -2.31 20.26 -19.74
N PRO A 167 -1.05 20.57 -20.12
CA PRO A 167 -0.13 19.60 -20.70
C PRO A 167 0.14 18.43 -19.74
N SER A 168 0.30 17.22 -20.28
CA SER A 168 0.52 16.01 -19.46
C SER A 168 1.72 16.14 -18.52
N ALA A 169 2.82 16.72 -18.98
CA ALA A 169 4.01 16.94 -18.16
C ALA A 169 3.72 17.87 -16.96
N ALA A 170 2.98 18.97 -17.19
CA ALA A 170 2.61 19.89 -16.11
C ALA A 170 1.69 19.21 -15.09
N ALA A 171 0.71 18.42 -15.55
CA ALA A 171 -0.17 17.68 -14.66
C ALA A 171 0.58 16.65 -13.80
N ILE A 172 1.54 15.93 -14.37
CA ILE A 172 2.40 14.98 -13.62
C ILE A 172 3.21 15.72 -12.56
N VAL A 173 3.85 16.84 -12.92
CA VAL A 173 4.66 17.63 -11.97
C VAL A 173 3.78 18.18 -10.83
N ILE A 174 2.59 18.68 -11.13
CA ILE A 174 1.66 19.19 -10.12
C ILE A 174 1.29 18.07 -9.13
N ILE A 175 0.91 16.89 -9.63
CA ILE A 175 0.53 15.76 -8.76
C ILE A 175 1.75 15.27 -7.95
N ALA A 176 2.93 15.16 -8.57
CA ALA A 176 4.14 14.75 -7.88
C ALA A 176 4.50 15.73 -6.73
N LEU A 177 4.41 17.03 -6.95
CA LEU A 177 4.66 18.03 -5.91
C LEU A 177 3.59 17.96 -4.80
N LEU A 178 2.32 17.79 -5.13
CA LEU A 178 1.25 17.65 -4.15
C LEU A 178 1.39 16.40 -3.29
N THR A 179 1.89 15.30 -3.85
CA THR A 179 2.12 14.05 -3.09
C THR A 179 3.34 14.13 -2.17
N LEU A 180 4.30 15.03 -2.43
CA LEU A 180 5.42 15.27 -1.54
C LEU A 180 5.00 16.00 -0.25
N VAL A 181 3.99 16.85 -0.30
CA VAL A 181 3.56 17.65 0.86
C VAL A 181 3.22 16.79 2.08
N PRO A 182 2.36 15.76 2.01
CA PRO A 182 2.08 14.89 3.15
C PRO A 182 3.33 14.18 3.68
N SER A 183 4.27 13.83 2.80
CA SER A 183 5.52 13.14 3.19
C SER A 183 6.42 14.00 4.09
N PHE A 184 6.33 15.33 4.00
CA PHE A 184 7.10 16.26 4.84
C PHE A 184 6.36 16.69 6.10
N ILE A 185 5.02 16.59 6.14
CA ILE A 185 4.21 17.08 7.28
C ILE A 185 4.32 16.14 8.50
N GLY A 186 4.68 14.87 8.29
CA GLY A 186 4.92 13.90 9.36
C GLY A 186 3.77 12.93 9.61
N TYR A 187 4.09 11.84 10.29
CA TYR A 187 3.27 10.64 10.50
C TYR A 187 1.89 10.90 11.11
N ARG A 188 1.80 11.82 12.07
CA ARG A 188 0.54 12.15 12.76
C ARG A 188 -0.53 12.67 11.80
N TYR A 189 -0.15 13.53 10.86
CA TYR A 189 -1.07 14.10 9.88
C TYR A 189 -1.44 13.11 8.78
N VAL A 190 -0.50 12.24 8.41
CA VAL A 190 -0.74 11.15 7.46
C VAL A 190 -1.82 10.21 8.02
N HIS A 191 -1.76 9.82 9.29
CA HIS A 191 -2.79 9.00 9.92
C HIS A 191 -4.17 9.67 9.97
N ALA A 192 -4.22 10.96 10.25
CA ALA A 192 -5.49 11.70 10.21
C ALA A 192 -6.06 11.75 8.79
N TYR A 193 -5.19 11.93 7.78
CA TYR A 193 -5.58 11.89 6.37
C TYR A 193 -6.08 10.50 5.97
N GLU A 194 -5.37 9.44 6.29
CA GLU A 194 -5.75 8.05 5.97
C GLU A 194 -7.11 7.67 6.54
N ARG A 195 -7.43 8.13 7.76
CA ARG A 195 -8.73 7.83 8.38
C ARG A 195 -9.92 8.34 7.59
N TYR A 196 -9.79 9.44 6.85
CA TYR A 196 -10.91 10.09 6.17
C TYR A 196 -10.80 10.11 4.64
N SER A 197 -9.62 9.92 4.06
CA SER A 197 -9.37 10.06 2.62
C SER A 197 -10.14 9.06 1.75
N TRP A 198 -10.50 7.91 2.28
CA TRP A 198 -11.31 6.92 1.56
C TRP A 198 -12.76 7.37 1.34
N ILE A 199 -13.31 8.25 2.20
CA ILE A 199 -14.73 8.66 2.14
C ILE A 199 -15.06 9.35 0.82
N PRO A 200 -14.36 10.43 0.39
CA PRO A 200 -14.67 11.08 -0.88
C PRO A 200 -14.47 10.14 -2.07
N MET A 201 -13.48 9.25 -2.04
CA MET A 201 -13.26 8.27 -3.10
C MET A 201 -14.39 7.23 -3.15
N ALA A 202 -14.86 6.73 -2.00
CA ALA A 202 -16.00 5.83 -1.94
C ALA A 202 -17.27 6.49 -2.50
N ILE A 203 -17.52 7.75 -2.15
CA ILE A 203 -18.66 8.51 -2.70
C ILE A 203 -18.57 8.59 -4.23
N ILE A 204 -17.40 8.92 -4.78
CA ILE A 204 -17.18 8.94 -6.24
C ILE A 204 -17.44 7.57 -6.86
N PHE A 205 -16.94 6.50 -6.25
CA PHE A 205 -17.16 5.13 -6.76
C PHE A 205 -18.64 4.73 -6.74
N PHE A 206 -19.39 5.11 -5.69
CA PHE A 206 -20.84 4.87 -5.66
C PHE A 206 -21.59 5.69 -6.71
N ILE A 207 -21.18 6.94 -6.96
CA ILE A 207 -21.76 7.75 -8.05
C ILE A 207 -21.47 7.09 -9.41
N VAL A 208 -20.24 6.67 -9.66
CA VAL A 208 -19.85 5.98 -10.91
C VAL A 208 -20.65 4.69 -11.07
N LEU A 209 -20.78 3.90 -9.99
CA LEU A 209 -21.59 2.67 -9.99
C LEU A 209 -23.06 2.97 -10.33
N GLY A 210 -23.66 3.96 -9.71
CA GLY A 210 -25.06 4.35 -9.96
C GLY A 210 -25.27 4.85 -11.40
N LEU A 211 -24.36 5.66 -11.93
CA LEU A 211 -24.42 6.13 -13.31
C LEU A 211 -24.20 5.01 -14.32
N SER A 212 -23.39 4.01 -13.98
CA SER A 212 -23.09 2.85 -14.81
C SER A 212 -24.19 1.79 -14.77
N ALA A 213 -25.04 1.77 -13.73
CA ALA A 213 -26.06 0.76 -13.53
C ALA A 213 -27.03 0.63 -14.72
N ARG A 214 -27.32 1.73 -15.42
CA ARG A 214 -28.18 1.74 -16.62
C ARG A 214 -27.59 0.98 -17.83
N TYR A 215 -26.28 0.75 -17.83
CA TYR A 215 -25.58 0.02 -18.88
C TYR A 215 -25.33 -1.44 -18.51
N PHE A 216 -25.75 -1.84 -17.29
CA PHE A 216 -25.57 -3.20 -16.82
C PHE A 216 -26.57 -4.11 -17.51
N ASP A 217 -26.06 -5.08 -18.25
CA ASP A 217 -26.88 -6.15 -18.82
C ASP A 217 -26.88 -7.36 -17.90
N SER A 218 -28.07 -7.74 -17.40
CA SER A 218 -28.23 -8.90 -16.54
C SER A 218 -27.83 -10.23 -17.22
N GLY A 219 -27.84 -10.27 -18.56
CA GLY A 219 -27.35 -11.41 -19.34
C GLY A 219 -25.85 -11.65 -19.16
N SER A 220 -25.06 -10.60 -18.91
CA SER A 220 -23.60 -10.73 -18.69
C SER A 220 -23.20 -11.49 -17.41
N TRP A 221 -24.15 -11.78 -16.54
CA TRP A 221 -23.95 -12.63 -15.36
C TRP A 221 -24.30 -14.10 -15.59
N GLY A 222 -25.10 -14.41 -16.65
CA GLY A 222 -25.73 -15.72 -16.85
C GLY A 222 -24.80 -16.80 -17.42
N ASP A 223 -24.40 -16.65 -18.64
CA ASP A 223 -23.67 -17.71 -19.36
C ASP A 223 -22.16 -17.48 -19.35
N ALA A 224 -21.40 -18.56 -19.19
CA ALA A 224 -19.95 -18.49 -19.30
C ALA A 224 -19.62 -18.18 -20.77
N PRO A 225 -18.87 -17.10 -21.07
CA PRO A 225 -18.57 -16.76 -22.43
C PRO A 225 -17.71 -17.83 -23.08
N SER A 226 -17.98 -18.08 -24.37
CA SER A 226 -17.29 -19.08 -25.18
C SER A 226 -15.79 -18.82 -25.38
N ASN A 227 -15.30 -17.62 -25.01
CA ASN A 227 -13.95 -17.14 -25.30
C ASN A 227 -13.05 -16.90 -24.06
N VAL A 228 -13.50 -17.24 -22.85
CA VAL A 228 -12.63 -17.10 -21.65
C VAL A 228 -11.58 -18.19 -21.67
N THR A 229 -10.32 -17.79 -21.79
CA THR A 229 -9.18 -18.69 -21.74
C THR A 229 -8.53 -18.69 -20.36
N ALA A 230 -7.93 -19.80 -19.97
CA ALA A 230 -7.14 -19.87 -18.74
C ALA A 230 -6.01 -18.79 -18.75
N ALA A 231 -5.45 -18.50 -19.90
CA ALA A 231 -4.43 -17.47 -20.08
C ALA A 231 -4.95 -16.07 -19.74
N SER A 232 -6.17 -15.70 -20.18
CA SER A 232 -6.78 -14.40 -19.85
C SER A 232 -7.04 -14.26 -18.35
N VAL A 233 -7.58 -15.33 -17.73
CA VAL A 233 -7.86 -15.34 -16.30
C VAL A 233 -6.56 -15.25 -15.48
N LEU A 234 -5.57 -16.09 -15.79
CA LEU A 234 -4.30 -16.11 -15.07
C LEU A 234 -3.46 -14.84 -15.32
N GLY A 235 -3.53 -14.28 -16.52
CA GLY A 235 -2.91 -12.99 -16.84
C GLY A 235 -3.49 -11.86 -15.98
N PHE A 236 -4.80 -11.75 -15.88
CA PHE A 236 -5.45 -10.79 -15.02
C PHE A 236 -5.20 -11.08 -13.54
N ALA A 237 -5.30 -12.35 -13.13
CA ALA A 237 -5.00 -12.79 -11.78
C ALA A 237 -3.58 -12.39 -11.34
N SER A 238 -2.59 -12.49 -12.22
CA SER A 238 -1.21 -12.10 -11.92
C SER A 238 -1.08 -10.61 -11.60
N ALA A 239 -1.85 -9.75 -12.27
CA ALA A 239 -1.90 -8.32 -11.97
C ALA A 239 -2.54 -8.06 -10.60
N ILE A 240 -3.65 -8.72 -10.29
CA ILE A 240 -4.35 -8.61 -8.99
C ILE A 240 -3.46 -9.12 -7.84
N VAL A 241 -2.87 -10.31 -8.00
CA VAL A 241 -1.97 -10.91 -6.99
C VAL A 241 -0.70 -10.06 -6.81
N GLY A 242 -0.12 -9.56 -7.90
CA GLY A 242 1.05 -8.69 -7.85
C GLY A 242 0.79 -7.40 -7.06
N PHE A 243 -0.39 -6.81 -7.22
CA PHE A 243 -0.83 -5.67 -6.41
C PHE A 243 -0.97 -6.07 -4.94
N GLY A 244 -1.72 -7.13 -4.63
CA GLY A 244 -1.95 -7.57 -3.25
C GLY A 244 -0.67 -7.99 -2.53
N LEU A 245 0.17 -8.83 -3.16
CA LEU A 245 1.44 -9.29 -2.59
C LEU A 245 2.47 -8.17 -2.40
N GLY A 246 2.40 -7.11 -3.20
CA GLY A 246 3.28 -5.94 -3.07
C GLY A 246 3.26 -5.35 -1.65
N TRP A 247 2.13 -5.40 -0.98
CA TRP A 247 1.99 -4.94 0.40
C TRP A 247 2.73 -5.80 1.43
N SER A 248 3.09 -7.05 1.10
CA SER A 248 3.82 -7.94 2.01
C SER A 248 5.17 -7.37 2.42
N SER A 249 5.80 -6.58 1.57
CA SER A 249 7.11 -5.95 1.84
C SER A 249 7.06 -4.81 2.86
N LEU A 250 5.86 -4.35 3.24
CA LEU A 250 5.61 -3.24 4.17
C LEU A 250 4.63 -3.64 5.30
N ALA A 251 4.14 -4.87 5.30
CA ALA A 251 3.04 -5.30 6.16
C ALA A 251 3.31 -5.11 7.66
N ALA A 252 4.50 -5.43 8.13
CA ALA A 252 4.90 -5.25 9.54
C ALA A 252 5.14 -3.78 9.91
N ASP A 253 5.44 -2.91 8.93
CA ASP A 253 5.72 -1.49 9.19
C ASP A 253 4.48 -0.77 9.72
N TYR A 254 3.31 -1.16 9.24
CA TYR A 254 2.03 -0.58 9.67
C TYR A 254 1.55 -1.06 11.04
N THR A 255 2.10 -2.18 11.52
CA THR A 255 1.67 -2.81 12.77
C THR A 255 2.73 -2.78 13.87
N VAL A 256 3.92 -2.26 13.58
CA VAL A 256 5.07 -2.26 14.51
C VAL A 256 4.79 -1.57 15.84
N ASN A 257 3.90 -0.57 15.84
CA ASN A 257 3.53 0.21 17.02
C ASN A 257 2.30 -0.34 17.76
N PHE A 258 1.69 -1.44 17.29
CA PHE A 258 0.57 -2.06 17.97
C PHE A 258 1.02 -2.82 19.24
N PRO A 259 0.12 -2.99 20.23
CA PRO A 259 0.41 -3.83 21.41
C PRO A 259 0.70 -5.28 21.01
N GLU A 260 1.37 -6.02 21.88
CA GLU A 260 1.81 -7.42 21.63
C GLU A 260 0.68 -8.47 21.72
N GLU A 261 -0.54 -8.08 22.08
CA GLU A 261 -1.67 -9.00 22.32
C GLU A 261 -2.14 -9.73 21.06
#